data_5d15fb3a00cf48bfa59245b8f48b8822
#
_entry.id   5d15fb3a00cf48bfa59245b8f48b8822
#
_cell.length_a   1.000
_cell.length_b   1.000
_cell.length_c   1.000
_cell.angle_alpha   90.00
_cell.angle_beta   90.00
_cell.angle_gamma   90.00
#
_symmetry.space_group_name_H-M   'P 1'
#
loop_
_entity.id
_entity.type
_entity.pdbx_description
1 polymer ?
#
loop_
_entity_poly.entity_id
_entity_poly.type
_entity_poly.pdbx_seq_one_letter_code
_entity_poly.pdbx_strand_id
1 'polypeptide(L)'
;MADNPIGSIRRKVFEEVGKHVSWWELPLPAQLAALSGFRDDLRQFNLYDTEAPEANGDADGAVATAAPPPPYRTYDGSYTDPESPNMGKTGMRFGRNVPPEVTYPREQSMLDPSPREVSTNLLNRDSFKPATTLNVLAACWLQFQNHDWFSHGDNSETEFIKVPLAPGDEWDDGVMEVRRTSADSTNAGGDLPPTYINKVTPWWDGSQLYGSTEERNRELRAGEDGKLKMVDGRLPEETNSALHGVDLTGFSDNWWAGLAIMHTLFAREHNAICDMLKGHYPTWDDEQLFLKARIINAALIAKIHTVEWTPGILNTKALQIGMNANWYGVLPKWVKRTFGHIGSGELISGIVGSPLDHHSAPYSITSEFVSVYRMHPLIPDDYELRSHKTGEVIGTTDFTPIQGHGTRKALDEYGMTEWIYSLGLAHPGAITLHNHPNALRNLVRVNGDHVDIATIDILRDRERGVPRYNDFRQRLRKRRVEKFEDLTPNPEWNEQIREVYGGDIDKVDTQVGMLGEKLPPGFGFSDTAFRIFILMASRRLKSDRFFTNNYTPEVYTPQGLEWIESNLMGDVILRHHPELAPALEGSENAFAPWKSVG
;
A
#
# COMPACT_ATOMS: atom_id res chain seq x y z
N MET A 1 -18.82 10.62 -22.57
CA MET A 1 -17.93 11.70 -23.07
C MET A 1 -17.52 11.39 -24.49
N ALA A 2 -17.57 12.37 -25.41
CA ALA A 2 -17.20 12.14 -26.81
C ALA A 2 -15.71 11.79 -26.89
N ASP A 3 -15.39 10.71 -27.60
CA ASP A 3 -14.02 10.28 -27.87
C ASP A 3 -13.22 11.45 -28.45
N ASN A 4 -12.21 11.91 -27.72
CA ASN A 4 -11.28 12.91 -28.24
C ASN A 4 -10.46 12.26 -29.39
N PRO A 5 -10.59 12.75 -30.65
CA PRO A 5 -9.94 12.12 -31.80
C PRO A 5 -8.42 11.97 -31.65
N ILE A 6 -7.77 12.92 -30.96
CA ILE A 6 -6.33 12.89 -30.67
C ILE A 6 -6.01 11.76 -29.68
N GLY A 7 -6.84 11.53 -28.67
CA GLY A 7 -6.71 10.42 -27.73
C GLY A 7 -6.85 9.06 -28.41
N SER A 8 -7.81 8.93 -29.33
CA SER A 8 -8.02 7.70 -30.11
C SER A 8 -6.84 7.36 -31.04
N ILE A 9 -6.27 8.37 -31.73
CA ILE A 9 -5.08 8.18 -32.58
C ILE A 9 -3.86 7.83 -31.73
N ARG A 10 -3.64 8.54 -30.62
CA ARG A 10 -2.53 8.26 -29.68
C ARG A 10 -2.62 6.82 -29.17
N ARG A 11 -3.81 6.36 -28.78
CA ARG A 11 -4.07 4.99 -28.33
C ARG A 11 -3.65 3.96 -29.38
N LYS A 12 -4.15 4.07 -30.61
CA LYS A 12 -3.80 3.15 -31.71
C LYS A 12 -2.30 3.09 -31.98
N VAL A 13 -1.63 4.23 -31.94
CA VAL A 13 -0.17 4.30 -32.15
C VAL A 13 0.56 3.57 -31.01
N PHE A 14 0.19 3.81 -29.74
CA PHE A 14 0.84 3.12 -28.62
C PHE A 14 0.48 1.63 -28.54
N GLU A 15 -0.71 1.22 -28.93
CA GLU A 15 -1.09 -0.19 -29.08
C GLU A 15 -0.26 -0.88 -30.15
N GLU A 16 -0.06 -0.24 -31.31
CA GLU A 16 0.73 -0.81 -32.40
C GLU A 16 2.23 -0.85 -32.07
N VAL A 17 2.79 0.24 -31.54
CA VAL A 17 4.19 0.28 -31.09
C VAL A 17 4.43 -0.73 -29.96
N GLY A 18 3.53 -0.80 -28.98
CA GLY A 18 3.61 -1.76 -27.87
C GLY A 18 3.51 -3.23 -28.27
N LYS A 19 3.17 -3.51 -29.55
CA LYS A 19 3.28 -4.87 -30.12
C LYS A 19 4.72 -5.31 -30.38
N HIS A 20 5.64 -4.39 -30.52
CA HIS A 20 7.00 -4.66 -31.01
C HIS A 20 8.07 -4.18 -30.03
N VAL A 21 7.77 -3.18 -29.21
CA VAL A 21 8.73 -2.53 -28.30
C VAL A 21 8.09 -2.34 -26.94
N SER A 22 8.77 -2.73 -25.88
CA SER A 22 8.34 -2.43 -24.51
C SER A 22 8.43 -0.94 -24.24
N TRP A 23 7.48 -0.38 -23.47
CA TRP A 23 7.44 1.07 -23.22
C TRP A 23 8.74 1.60 -22.58
N TRP A 24 9.44 0.77 -21.80
CA TRP A 24 10.70 1.13 -21.14
C TRP A 24 11.93 1.14 -22.07
N GLU A 25 11.78 0.61 -23.28
CA GLU A 25 12.82 0.64 -24.33
C GLU A 25 12.71 1.90 -25.20
N LEU A 26 11.63 2.68 -25.04
CA LEU A 26 11.42 3.92 -25.77
C LEU A 26 12.33 5.05 -25.25
N PRO A 27 12.61 6.11 -26.04
CA PRO A 27 13.25 7.32 -25.52
C PRO A 27 12.42 7.95 -24.39
N LEU A 28 13.08 8.60 -23.43
CA LEU A 28 12.47 9.14 -22.20
C LEU A 28 11.18 9.96 -22.41
N PRO A 29 11.10 10.90 -23.39
CA PRO A 29 9.83 11.61 -23.62
C PRO A 29 8.68 10.68 -24.04
N ALA A 30 8.99 9.65 -24.83
CA ALA A 30 8.01 8.66 -25.24
C ALA A 30 7.60 7.71 -24.09
N GLN A 31 8.52 7.38 -23.18
CA GLN A 31 8.19 6.66 -21.95
C GLN A 31 7.17 7.44 -21.11
N LEU A 32 7.42 8.73 -20.86
CA LEU A 32 6.50 9.59 -20.09
C LEU A 32 5.14 9.71 -20.78
N ALA A 33 5.12 9.85 -22.10
CA ALA A 33 3.89 9.88 -22.87
C ALA A 33 3.12 8.55 -22.81
N ALA A 34 3.82 7.42 -22.88
CA ALA A 34 3.22 6.08 -22.74
C ALA A 34 2.62 5.87 -21.35
N LEU A 35 3.34 6.22 -20.29
CA LEU A 35 2.86 6.10 -18.90
C LEU A 35 1.61 6.96 -18.65
N SER A 36 1.61 8.20 -19.16
CA SER A 36 0.42 9.05 -19.08
C SER A 36 -0.75 8.43 -19.87
N GLY A 37 -0.49 7.89 -21.05
CA GLY A 37 -1.50 7.23 -21.87
C GLY A 37 -2.11 6.00 -21.19
N PHE A 38 -1.28 5.13 -20.60
CA PHE A 38 -1.76 3.97 -19.85
C PHE A 38 -2.64 4.38 -18.66
N ARG A 39 -2.23 5.40 -17.91
CA ARG A 39 -3.02 5.90 -16.78
C ARG A 39 -4.38 6.43 -17.22
N ASP A 40 -4.42 7.22 -18.29
CA ASP A 40 -5.66 7.80 -18.80
C ASP A 40 -6.61 6.70 -19.32
N ASP A 41 -6.08 5.71 -20.06
CA ASP A 41 -6.88 4.58 -20.54
C ASP A 41 -7.43 3.71 -19.39
N LEU A 42 -6.61 3.42 -18.38
CA LEU A 42 -7.04 2.66 -17.21
C LEU A 42 -8.10 3.40 -16.39
N ARG A 43 -7.96 4.72 -16.22
CA ARG A 43 -8.98 5.57 -15.57
C ARG A 43 -10.32 5.56 -16.30
N GLN A 44 -10.29 5.49 -17.61
CA GLN A 44 -11.50 5.45 -18.43
C GLN A 44 -12.23 4.10 -18.39
N PHE A 45 -11.49 2.98 -18.23
CA PHE A 45 -12.04 1.66 -18.52
C PHE A 45 -11.87 0.64 -17.38
N ASN A 46 -11.16 0.97 -16.32
CA ASN A 46 -10.80 0.03 -15.26
C ASN A 46 -11.16 0.55 -13.85
N LEU A 47 -12.25 1.30 -13.75
CA LEU A 47 -12.82 1.75 -12.50
C LEU A 47 -14.28 1.33 -12.43
N TYR A 48 -14.59 0.42 -11.51
CA TYR A 48 -15.93 -0.11 -11.31
C TYR A 48 -16.33 0.04 -9.85
N ASP A 49 -17.46 0.68 -9.64
CA ASP A 49 -18.13 0.78 -8.36
C ASP A 49 -18.88 -0.54 -8.08
N THR A 50 -18.90 -0.95 -6.82
CA THR A 50 -19.61 -2.12 -6.33
C THR A 50 -20.63 -1.77 -5.24
N GLU A 51 -20.75 -0.48 -4.90
CA GLU A 51 -21.71 -0.02 -3.91
C GLU A 51 -23.14 -0.20 -4.41
N ALA A 52 -24.05 -0.42 -3.47
CA ALA A 52 -25.47 -0.28 -3.78
C ALA A 52 -25.78 1.20 -4.07
N PRO A 53 -26.64 1.53 -5.05
CA PRO A 53 -26.97 2.92 -5.39
C PRO A 53 -27.39 3.78 -4.20
N GLU A 54 -28.06 3.18 -3.22
CA GLU A 54 -28.53 3.85 -1.99
C GLU A 54 -27.38 4.22 -1.02
N ALA A 55 -26.25 3.52 -1.07
CA ALA A 55 -25.12 3.74 -0.17
C ALA A 55 -24.34 5.02 -0.47
N ASN A 56 -24.30 5.43 -1.73
CA ASN A 56 -23.60 6.64 -2.19
C ASN A 56 -24.39 7.95 -1.95
N GLY A 57 -25.56 7.88 -1.32
CA GLY A 57 -26.31 9.07 -0.91
C GLY A 57 -27.37 9.55 -1.88
N ASP A 58 -27.67 8.81 -2.95
CA ASP A 58 -28.76 9.11 -3.90
C ASP A 58 -30.15 8.65 -3.41
N ALA A 59 -30.27 8.22 -2.15
CA ALA A 59 -31.56 7.96 -1.53
C ALA A 59 -32.30 9.26 -1.28
N ASP A 60 -33.24 9.54 -2.17
CA ASP A 60 -34.28 10.57 -2.06
C ASP A 60 -33.84 11.97 -1.59
N GLY A 61 -33.59 12.87 -2.53
CA GLY A 61 -33.98 14.29 -2.49
C GLY A 61 -33.88 15.12 -1.22
N ALA A 62 -33.38 14.56 -0.15
CA ALA A 62 -32.98 15.27 1.04
C ALA A 62 -31.58 15.86 0.76
N VAL A 63 -31.54 16.99 0.05
CA VAL A 63 -30.49 17.98 0.27
C VAL A 63 -30.55 18.27 1.76
N ALA A 64 -29.73 17.55 2.52
CA ALA A 64 -29.46 17.93 3.87
C ALA A 64 -29.00 19.39 3.78
N THR A 65 -29.76 20.30 4.37
CA THR A 65 -29.30 21.63 4.72
C THR A 65 -28.23 21.43 5.80
N ALA A 66 -27.14 20.78 5.41
CA ALA A 66 -26.06 20.36 6.29
C ALA A 66 -25.18 21.58 6.55
N ALA A 67 -24.73 21.69 7.77
CA ALA A 67 -23.60 22.49 8.16
C ALA A 67 -22.47 22.33 7.11
N PRO A 68 -21.70 23.38 6.82
CA PRO A 68 -20.60 23.28 5.85
C PRO A 68 -19.70 22.09 6.22
N PRO A 69 -19.16 21.36 5.22
CA PRO A 69 -18.35 20.20 5.48
C PRO A 69 -17.17 20.56 6.40
N PRO A 70 -16.82 19.70 7.35
CA PRO A 70 -15.77 20.02 8.31
C PRO A 70 -14.45 20.36 7.59
N PRO A 71 -13.71 21.39 8.00
CA PRO A 71 -12.43 21.76 7.39
C PRO A 71 -11.28 20.81 7.79
N TYR A 72 -11.60 19.63 8.30
CA TYR A 72 -10.68 18.61 8.79
C TYR A 72 -11.17 17.22 8.38
N ARG A 73 -10.30 16.22 8.52
CA ARG A 73 -10.62 14.81 8.28
C ARG A 73 -11.48 14.26 9.42
N THR A 74 -12.56 13.59 9.08
CA THR A 74 -13.33 12.79 10.04
C THR A 74 -12.58 11.51 10.40
N TYR A 75 -13.00 10.81 11.44
CA TYR A 75 -12.35 9.56 11.86
C TYR A 75 -12.63 8.41 10.90
N ASP A 76 -13.84 8.37 10.37
CA ASP A 76 -14.34 7.31 9.51
C ASP A 76 -14.15 7.56 8.00
N GLY A 77 -13.50 8.66 7.61
CA GLY A 77 -13.26 9.03 6.22
C GLY A 77 -14.43 9.68 5.51
N SER A 78 -15.59 9.86 6.18
CA SER A 78 -16.74 10.57 5.64
C SER A 78 -16.41 12.04 5.33
N TYR A 79 -17.20 12.66 4.46
CA TYR A 79 -17.02 14.06 4.04
C TYR A 79 -15.65 14.37 3.40
N THR A 80 -14.88 13.39 3.01
CA THR A 80 -13.69 13.64 2.18
C THR A 80 -14.10 14.14 0.80
N ASP A 81 -15.27 13.74 0.32
CA ASP A 81 -16.01 14.47 -0.71
C ASP A 81 -17.31 15.04 -0.11
N PRO A 82 -17.50 16.38 -0.11
CA PRO A 82 -18.73 16.99 0.39
C PRO A 82 -19.98 16.69 -0.43
N GLU A 83 -19.83 16.41 -1.73
CA GLU A 83 -20.96 16.08 -2.63
C GLU A 83 -21.38 14.61 -2.47
N SER A 84 -20.48 13.76 -2.01
CA SER A 84 -20.71 12.34 -1.72
C SER A 84 -20.19 11.97 -0.32
N PRO A 85 -20.87 12.40 0.77
CA PRO A 85 -20.35 12.34 2.13
C PRO A 85 -19.95 10.94 2.63
N ASN A 86 -20.59 9.90 2.12
CA ASN A 86 -20.30 8.52 2.50
C ASN A 86 -19.21 7.86 1.64
N MET A 87 -18.82 8.46 0.52
CA MET A 87 -17.82 7.89 -0.37
C MET A 87 -16.47 7.73 0.35
N GLY A 88 -15.92 6.53 0.31
CA GLY A 88 -14.65 6.21 0.99
C GLY A 88 -14.73 6.18 2.51
N LYS A 89 -15.92 6.11 3.09
CA LYS A 89 -16.11 5.91 4.53
C LYS A 89 -15.75 4.48 4.91
N THR A 90 -15.29 4.29 6.15
CA THR A 90 -15.15 2.98 6.78
C THR A 90 -16.46 2.18 6.65
N GLY A 91 -16.37 0.93 6.25
CA GLY A 91 -17.54 0.08 6.04
C GLY A 91 -18.10 0.10 4.62
N MET A 92 -17.51 0.89 3.71
CA MET A 92 -17.84 0.85 2.29
C MET A 92 -17.17 -0.34 1.59
N ARG A 93 -17.68 -0.73 0.43
CA ARG A 93 -17.20 -1.90 -0.32
C ARG A 93 -15.85 -1.63 -1.01
N PHE A 94 -15.09 -2.70 -1.21
CA PHE A 94 -13.99 -2.67 -2.17
C PHE A 94 -14.52 -2.55 -3.59
N GLY A 95 -14.05 -1.55 -4.35
CA GLY A 95 -14.31 -1.47 -5.78
C GLY A 95 -13.53 -2.50 -6.59
N ARG A 96 -13.61 -2.40 -7.93
CA ARG A 96 -12.94 -3.32 -8.86
C ARG A 96 -12.18 -2.54 -9.94
N ASN A 97 -11.07 -3.14 -10.43
CA ASN A 97 -10.38 -2.69 -11.64
C ASN A 97 -10.67 -3.58 -12.85
N VAL A 98 -11.49 -4.59 -12.66
CA VAL A 98 -12.02 -5.46 -13.71
C VAL A 98 -13.55 -5.47 -13.64
N PRO A 99 -14.26 -5.73 -14.75
CA PRO A 99 -15.72 -5.77 -14.73
C PRO A 99 -16.26 -6.72 -13.67
N PRO A 100 -17.23 -6.32 -12.83
CA PRO A 100 -17.76 -7.16 -11.75
C PRO A 100 -18.25 -8.52 -12.22
N GLU A 101 -18.85 -8.61 -13.39
CA GLU A 101 -19.39 -9.84 -13.96
C GLU A 101 -18.36 -10.93 -14.25
N VAL A 102 -17.06 -10.63 -14.15
CA VAL A 102 -16.00 -11.66 -14.30
C VAL A 102 -15.35 -12.03 -12.98
N THR A 103 -15.82 -11.46 -11.88
CA THR A 103 -15.21 -11.63 -10.54
C THR A 103 -15.91 -12.69 -9.69
N TYR A 104 -16.73 -13.56 -10.30
CA TYR A 104 -17.31 -14.71 -9.60
C TYR A 104 -16.22 -15.66 -9.15
N PRO A 105 -16.15 -16.02 -7.85
CA PRO A 105 -15.29 -17.09 -7.39
C PRO A 105 -15.74 -18.41 -8.06
N ARG A 106 -14.78 -19.11 -8.64
CA ARG A 106 -15.05 -20.40 -9.28
C ARG A 106 -14.73 -21.49 -8.27
N GLU A 107 -15.71 -21.90 -7.46
CA GLU A 107 -15.54 -22.90 -6.40
C GLU A 107 -14.82 -24.16 -6.90
N GLN A 108 -15.17 -24.67 -8.09
CA GLN A 108 -14.56 -25.86 -8.68
C GLN A 108 -13.07 -25.70 -9.01
N SER A 109 -12.61 -24.49 -9.31
CA SER A 109 -11.20 -24.19 -9.65
C SER A 109 -10.46 -23.47 -8.53
N MET A 110 -11.10 -23.28 -7.37
CA MET A 110 -10.48 -22.61 -6.23
C MET A 110 -9.29 -23.41 -5.69
N LEU A 111 -9.35 -24.74 -5.78
CA LEU A 111 -8.30 -25.66 -5.35
C LEU A 111 -7.55 -26.34 -6.51
N ASP A 112 -7.72 -25.87 -7.74
CA ASP A 112 -7.06 -26.41 -8.93
C ASP A 112 -6.19 -25.35 -9.65
N PRO A 113 -4.86 -25.52 -9.60
CA PRO A 113 -4.09 -26.45 -8.75
C PRO A 113 -4.23 -26.11 -7.25
N SER A 114 -3.81 -27.01 -6.35
CA SER A 114 -3.84 -26.73 -4.92
C SER A 114 -3.05 -25.43 -4.62
N PRO A 115 -3.61 -24.45 -3.88
CA PRO A 115 -2.86 -23.27 -3.49
C PRO A 115 -1.65 -23.59 -2.60
N ARG A 116 -1.69 -24.70 -1.86
CA ARG A 116 -0.53 -25.20 -1.09
C ARG A 116 0.57 -25.75 -2.01
N GLU A 117 0.20 -26.44 -3.09
CA GLU A 117 1.14 -26.89 -4.12
C GLU A 117 1.83 -25.70 -4.80
N VAL A 118 1.06 -24.66 -5.15
CA VAL A 118 1.60 -23.40 -5.68
C VAL A 118 2.57 -22.74 -4.69
N SER A 119 2.20 -22.65 -3.41
CA SER A 119 3.04 -22.12 -2.34
C SER A 119 4.36 -22.90 -2.24
N THR A 120 4.29 -24.22 -2.16
CA THR A 120 5.45 -25.08 -1.94
C THR A 120 6.41 -25.09 -3.13
N ASN A 121 5.87 -25.18 -4.35
CA ASN A 121 6.69 -25.41 -5.54
C ASN A 121 7.14 -24.14 -6.24
N LEU A 122 6.44 -22.99 -6.07
CA LEU A 122 6.72 -21.77 -6.82
C LEU A 122 7.05 -20.55 -5.93
N LEU A 123 6.58 -20.53 -4.69
CA LEU A 123 6.76 -19.35 -3.83
C LEU A 123 7.81 -19.57 -2.74
N ASN A 124 8.00 -20.80 -2.27
CA ASN A 124 8.92 -21.15 -1.20
C ASN A 124 10.33 -20.60 -1.43
N ARG A 125 10.93 -20.03 -0.40
CA ARG A 125 12.29 -19.49 -0.43
C ARG A 125 13.30 -20.59 -0.07
N ASP A 126 13.99 -21.10 -1.09
CA ASP A 126 15.12 -22.03 -0.88
C ASP A 126 16.40 -21.27 -0.51
N SER A 127 16.56 -20.07 -1.10
CA SER A 127 17.65 -19.15 -0.79
C SER A 127 17.16 -17.71 -0.88
N PHE A 128 17.65 -16.88 0.03
CA PHE A 128 17.29 -15.46 0.04
C PHE A 128 17.80 -14.74 -1.21
N LYS A 129 16.89 -14.08 -1.95
CA LYS A 129 17.21 -13.26 -3.11
C LYS A 129 17.02 -11.79 -2.71
N PRO A 130 18.09 -11.00 -2.50
CA PRO A 130 17.98 -9.63 -2.03
C PRO A 130 17.52 -8.66 -3.13
N ALA A 131 16.73 -7.66 -2.75
CA ALA A 131 16.48 -6.46 -3.55
C ALA A 131 17.55 -5.40 -3.23
N THR A 132 18.68 -5.45 -3.90
CA THR A 132 19.89 -4.69 -3.55
C THR A 132 19.80 -3.18 -3.73
N THR A 133 18.74 -2.66 -4.33
CA THR A 133 18.47 -1.22 -4.49
C THR A 133 17.69 -0.61 -3.34
N LEU A 134 17.18 -1.45 -2.42
CA LEU A 134 16.35 -1.05 -1.29
C LEU A 134 16.96 -1.53 0.03
N ASN A 135 16.53 -0.89 1.12
CA ASN A 135 16.72 -1.39 2.47
C ASN A 135 15.41 -1.91 3.07
N VAL A 136 15.46 -2.57 4.23
CA VAL A 136 14.29 -3.21 4.87
C VAL A 136 13.26 -2.18 5.34
N LEU A 137 13.65 -0.90 5.58
CA LEU A 137 12.69 0.16 5.90
C LEU A 137 11.65 0.36 4.77
N ALA A 138 12.01 0.02 3.52
CA ALA A 138 11.05 0.05 2.41
C ALA A 138 9.93 -0.99 2.56
N ALA A 139 10.22 -2.17 3.13
CA ALA A 139 9.23 -3.19 3.45
C ALA A 139 8.35 -2.78 4.63
N CYS A 140 8.96 -2.23 5.70
CA CYS A 140 8.24 -1.68 6.86
C CYS A 140 7.27 -0.58 6.42
N TRP A 141 7.73 0.34 5.57
CA TRP A 141 6.93 1.43 5.02
C TRP A 141 5.73 0.92 4.23
N LEU A 142 5.93 -0.07 3.37
CA LEU A 142 4.84 -0.62 2.56
C LEU A 142 3.71 -1.18 3.43
N GLN A 143 4.03 -1.98 4.43
CA GLN A 143 3.01 -2.54 5.32
C GLN A 143 2.34 -1.46 6.17
N PHE A 144 3.10 -0.48 6.66
CA PHE A 144 2.58 0.70 7.34
C PHE A 144 1.54 1.45 6.49
N GLN A 145 1.76 1.55 5.16
CA GLN A 145 0.81 2.14 4.24
C GLN A 145 -0.41 1.24 3.98
N ASN A 146 -0.22 -0.07 3.87
CA ASN A 146 -1.33 -1.01 3.65
C ASN A 146 -2.33 -0.96 4.83
N HIS A 147 -1.85 -0.77 6.04
CA HIS A 147 -2.68 -0.61 7.24
C HIS A 147 -3.54 0.66 7.23
N ASP A 148 -3.14 1.71 6.48
CA ASP A 148 -3.94 2.91 6.26
C ASP A 148 -5.08 2.68 5.26
N TRP A 149 -4.91 1.76 4.30
CA TRP A 149 -5.74 1.78 3.10
C TRP A 149 -6.80 0.70 3.05
N PHE A 150 -6.52 -0.46 3.60
CA PHE A 150 -7.46 -1.57 3.51
C PHE A 150 -7.34 -2.58 4.64
N SER A 151 -8.50 -3.04 5.06
CA SER A 151 -8.66 -4.23 5.91
C SER A 151 -9.98 -4.91 5.57
N HIS A 152 -9.94 -6.22 5.38
CA HIS A 152 -11.17 -7.02 5.24
C HIS A 152 -11.80 -7.35 6.60
N GLY A 153 -11.15 -6.94 7.69
CA GLY A 153 -11.57 -7.31 9.05
C GLY A 153 -11.43 -8.80 9.32
N ASP A 154 -12.20 -9.26 10.30
CA ASP A 154 -12.19 -10.65 10.71
C ASP A 154 -12.78 -11.56 9.63
N ASN A 155 -12.14 -12.70 9.43
CA ASN A 155 -12.66 -13.77 8.58
C ASN A 155 -13.82 -14.48 9.29
N SER A 156 -14.62 -15.25 8.53
CA SER A 156 -15.71 -16.06 9.07
C SER A 156 -15.21 -17.00 10.17
N GLU A 157 -15.96 -17.08 11.26
CA GLU A 157 -15.65 -18.01 12.35
C GLU A 157 -16.11 -19.46 12.05
N THR A 158 -17.05 -19.61 11.12
CA THR A 158 -17.76 -20.88 10.87
C THR A 158 -17.53 -21.44 9.49
N GLU A 159 -17.06 -20.64 8.53
CA GLU A 159 -16.86 -21.06 7.14
C GLU A 159 -15.37 -21.19 6.82
N PHE A 160 -14.99 -22.38 6.34
CA PHE A 160 -13.62 -22.73 6.02
C PHE A 160 -13.49 -23.21 4.58
N ILE A 161 -12.38 -22.86 3.95
CA ILE A 161 -11.91 -23.52 2.73
C ILE A 161 -10.90 -24.57 3.17
N LYS A 162 -11.19 -25.84 2.85
CA LYS A 162 -10.34 -26.98 3.18
C LYS A 162 -9.40 -27.27 2.03
N VAL A 163 -8.12 -26.94 2.22
CA VAL A 163 -7.06 -27.18 1.24
C VAL A 163 -6.44 -28.55 1.50
N PRO A 164 -6.65 -29.54 0.63
CA PRO A 164 -6.02 -30.85 0.77
C PRO A 164 -4.50 -30.74 0.70
N LEU A 165 -3.80 -31.46 1.56
CA LEU A 165 -2.35 -31.52 1.60
C LEU A 165 -1.83 -32.79 0.90
N ALA A 166 -0.66 -32.68 0.28
CA ALA A 166 0.00 -33.83 -0.33
C ALA A 166 0.53 -34.78 0.76
N PRO A 167 0.65 -36.09 0.47
CA PRO A 167 1.31 -37.00 1.39
C PRO A 167 2.74 -36.54 1.69
N GLY A 168 3.05 -36.38 2.98
CA GLY A 168 4.37 -35.90 3.42
C GLY A 168 4.53 -34.37 3.46
N ASP A 169 3.43 -33.60 3.33
CA ASP A 169 3.44 -32.18 3.66
C ASP A 169 3.84 -31.98 5.12
N GLU A 170 4.51 -30.88 5.41
CA GLU A 170 4.97 -30.51 6.77
C GLU A 170 3.82 -30.29 7.76
N TRP A 171 2.58 -30.12 7.27
CA TRP A 171 1.37 -29.98 8.09
C TRP A 171 0.80 -31.35 8.41
N ASP A 172 0.74 -31.71 9.69
CA ASP A 172 0.40 -33.05 10.15
C ASP A 172 -1.06 -33.49 9.91
N ASP A 173 -1.98 -32.57 9.62
CA ASP A 173 -3.41 -32.84 9.66
C ASP A 173 -4.02 -33.32 8.31
N GLY A 174 -3.22 -33.45 7.25
CA GLY A 174 -3.69 -33.86 5.90
C GLY A 174 -4.61 -32.84 5.22
N VAL A 175 -4.99 -31.76 5.90
CA VAL A 175 -5.81 -30.67 5.39
C VAL A 175 -5.44 -29.35 6.09
N MET A 176 -5.34 -28.27 5.32
CA MET A 176 -5.19 -26.92 5.85
C MET A 176 -6.57 -26.24 5.83
N GLU A 177 -7.07 -25.83 6.98
CA GLU A 177 -8.33 -25.10 7.10
C GLU A 177 -8.09 -23.59 7.07
N VAL A 178 -8.57 -22.93 6.03
CA VAL A 178 -8.45 -21.47 5.87
C VAL A 178 -9.82 -20.84 6.05
N ARG A 179 -9.99 -19.98 7.05
CA ARG A 179 -11.25 -19.24 7.28
C ARG A 179 -11.61 -18.43 6.05
N ARG A 180 -12.86 -18.49 5.58
CA ARG A 180 -13.34 -17.68 4.46
C ARG A 180 -13.31 -16.18 4.81
N THR A 181 -13.09 -15.35 3.80
CA THR A 181 -13.32 -13.91 3.96
C THR A 181 -14.80 -13.66 4.19
N SER A 182 -15.15 -12.86 5.20
CA SER A 182 -16.53 -12.46 5.44
C SER A 182 -17.04 -11.62 4.26
N ALA A 183 -17.99 -12.17 3.51
CA ALA A 183 -18.64 -11.44 2.43
C ALA A 183 -19.61 -10.39 2.99
N ASP A 184 -19.88 -9.36 2.20
CA ASP A 184 -20.88 -8.36 2.52
C ASP A 184 -22.30 -8.96 2.49
N SER A 185 -22.95 -9.00 3.63
CA SER A 185 -24.30 -9.54 3.79
C SER A 185 -25.38 -8.70 3.08
N THR A 186 -25.11 -7.44 2.78
CA THR A 186 -26.05 -6.55 2.08
C THR A 186 -26.13 -6.86 0.58
N ASN A 187 -25.19 -7.65 0.03
CA ASN A 187 -25.20 -8.17 -1.32
C ASN A 187 -25.82 -9.59 -1.42
N ALA A 188 -26.52 -10.05 -0.39
CA ALA A 188 -27.10 -11.38 -0.35
C ALA A 188 -28.30 -11.52 -1.30
N GLY A 189 -28.21 -12.44 -2.27
CA GLY A 189 -29.34 -12.91 -3.05
C GLY A 189 -29.50 -12.37 -4.48
N GLY A 190 -28.46 -11.77 -5.06
CA GLY A 190 -28.47 -11.34 -6.46
C GLY A 190 -27.62 -12.23 -7.38
N ASP A 191 -27.80 -12.08 -8.70
CA ASP A 191 -26.94 -12.65 -9.74
C ASP A 191 -25.59 -11.91 -9.84
N LEU A 192 -25.15 -11.22 -8.75
CA LEU A 192 -23.90 -10.46 -8.69
C LEU A 192 -22.84 -11.23 -7.90
N PRO A 193 -21.55 -11.05 -8.25
CA PRO A 193 -20.46 -11.66 -7.48
C PRO A 193 -20.42 -11.14 -6.04
N PRO A 194 -19.85 -11.91 -5.10
CA PRO A 194 -19.70 -11.44 -3.73
C PRO A 194 -18.89 -10.14 -3.66
N THR A 195 -19.29 -9.26 -2.77
CA THR A 195 -18.59 -8.03 -2.42
C THR A 195 -18.01 -8.13 -1.02
N TYR A 196 -17.04 -7.28 -0.72
CA TYR A 196 -16.34 -7.27 0.56
C TYR A 196 -16.25 -5.84 1.09
N ILE A 197 -16.31 -5.71 2.40
CA ILE A 197 -16.30 -4.43 3.12
C ILE A 197 -14.88 -4.06 3.51
N ASN A 198 -14.47 -2.81 3.27
CA ASN A 198 -13.26 -2.25 3.84
C ASN A 198 -13.53 -1.75 5.26
N LYS A 199 -12.82 -2.27 6.25
CA LYS A 199 -13.01 -1.94 7.68
C LYS A 199 -12.22 -0.72 8.14
N VAL A 200 -11.38 -0.15 7.26
CA VAL A 200 -10.68 1.12 7.45
C VAL A 200 -11.04 2.09 6.33
N THR A 201 -10.58 3.32 6.41
CA THR A 201 -10.78 4.27 5.32
C THR A 201 -9.83 3.95 4.16
N PRO A 202 -10.24 4.09 2.88
CA PRO A 202 -9.32 3.92 1.74
C PRO A 202 -8.51 5.18 1.45
N TRP A 203 -8.72 6.27 2.19
CA TRP A 203 -8.06 7.54 2.01
C TRP A 203 -6.62 7.52 2.53
N TRP A 204 -5.83 8.47 2.10
CA TRP A 204 -4.51 8.71 2.65
C TRP A 204 -4.63 9.66 3.85
N ASP A 205 -5.21 9.19 4.93
CA ASP A 205 -5.64 10.01 6.06
C ASP A 205 -4.95 9.67 7.39
N GLY A 206 -4.03 8.70 7.36
CA GLY A 206 -3.26 8.26 8.51
C GLY A 206 -4.06 7.38 9.47
N SER A 207 -5.12 6.70 9.00
CA SER A 207 -5.98 5.88 9.87
C SER A 207 -5.24 4.79 10.62
N GLN A 208 -4.12 4.28 10.09
CA GLN A 208 -3.24 3.36 10.82
C GLN A 208 -2.67 3.96 12.11
N LEU A 209 -2.50 5.28 12.18
CA LEU A 209 -2.05 6.00 13.38
C LEU A 209 -3.21 6.49 14.24
N TYR A 210 -4.30 6.96 13.60
CA TYR A 210 -5.36 7.72 14.24
C TYR A 210 -6.63 6.94 14.51
N GLY A 211 -6.71 5.71 13.99
CA GLY A 211 -7.92 4.89 14.03
C GLY A 211 -8.98 5.33 13.03
N SER A 212 -9.93 4.44 12.76
CA SER A 212 -11.06 4.65 11.85
C SER A 212 -12.39 4.84 12.60
N THR A 213 -12.34 5.01 13.92
CA THR A 213 -13.50 5.30 14.79
C THR A 213 -13.16 6.41 15.79
N GLU A 214 -14.17 7.14 16.24
CA GLU A 214 -13.99 8.18 17.26
C GLU A 214 -13.49 7.60 18.59
N GLU A 215 -13.97 6.43 18.97
CA GLU A 215 -13.56 5.74 20.19
C GLU A 215 -12.07 5.42 20.17
N ARG A 216 -11.59 4.77 19.11
CA ARG A 216 -10.15 4.44 18.96
C ARG A 216 -9.30 5.71 18.91
N ASN A 217 -9.74 6.73 18.20
CA ASN A 217 -9.03 8.00 18.15
C ASN A 217 -8.89 8.65 19.53
N ARG A 218 -9.97 8.68 20.30
CA ARG A 218 -9.96 9.24 21.66
C ARG A 218 -9.03 8.46 22.59
N GLU A 219 -8.96 7.13 22.43
CA GLU A 219 -8.05 6.26 23.18
C GLU A 219 -6.58 6.58 22.91
N LEU A 220 -6.23 6.95 21.68
CA LEU A 220 -4.86 7.25 21.25
C LEU A 220 -4.35 8.63 21.67
N ARG A 221 -5.24 9.59 21.96
CA ARG A 221 -4.89 10.99 22.27
C ARG A 221 -4.40 11.15 23.70
N ALA A 222 -3.40 12.02 23.88
CA ALA A 222 -2.95 12.44 25.21
C ALA A 222 -3.98 13.32 25.93
N GLY A 223 -4.79 14.08 25.17
CA GLY A 223 -5.75 15.07 25.68
C GLY A 223 -5.11 16.39 26.10
N GLU A 224 -3.89 16.64 25.63
CA GLU A 224 -3.14 17.85 25.87
C GLU A 224 -2.33 18.22 24.62
N ASP A 225 -2.40 19.50 24.22
CA ASP A 225 -1.66 20.09 23.10
C ASP A 225 -1.81 19.35 21.76
N GLY A 226 -2.90 18.63 21.54
CA GLY A 226 -3.19 17.88 20.34
C GLY A 226 -2.38 16.60 20.17
N LYS A 227 -1.61 16.18 21.15
CA LYS A 227 -0.62 15.11 21.03
C LYS A 227 -1.24 13.72 21.11
N LEU A 228 -0.58 12.76 20.48
CA LEU A 228 -0.76 11.33 20.67
C LEU A 228 -0.04 10.88 21.96
N LYS A 229 -0.60 9.87 22.63
CA LYS A 229 0.00 9.26 23.83
C LYS A 229 1.36 8.64 23.51
N MET A 230 2.33 8.92 24.37
CA MET A 230 3.66 8.32 24.34
C MET A 230 4.07 7.94 25.76
N VAL A 231 4.77 6.83 25.90
CA VAL A 231 5.39 6.37 27.16
C VAL A 231 6.86 6.12 26.89
N ASP A 232 7.73 6.84 27.58
CA ASP A 232 9.19 6.77 27.42
C ASP A 232 9.65 6.88 25.95
N GLY A 233 8.95 7.76 25.19
CA GLY A 233 9.25 8.01 23.78
C GLY A 233 8.75 6.93 22.81
N ARG A 234 7.92 5.98 23.26
CA ARG A 234 7.29 4.93 22.45
C ARG A 234 5.77 4.99 22.58
N LEU A 235 5.07 4.31 21.66
CA LEU A 235 3.63 4.09 21.81
C LEU A 235 3.34 3.31 23.08
N PRO A 236 2.20 3.59 23.77
CA PRO A 236 1.74 2.74 24.87
C PRO A 236 1.53 1.30 24.40
N GLU A 237 1.51 0.37 25.35
CA GLU A 237 1.09 -0.99 25.07
C GLU A 237 -0.44 -1.07 24.93
N GLU A 238 -0.91 -1.98 24.08
CA GLU A 238 -2.34 -2.25 23.91
C GLU A 238 -2.94 -2.74 25.25
N THR A 239 -4.12 -2.22 25.58
CA THR A 239 -4.79 -2.56 26.86
C THR A 239 -5.53 -3.89 26.79
N ASN A 240 -5.84 -4.38 25.60
CA ASN A 240 -6.45 -5.69 25.41
C ASN A 240 -5.45 -6.79 25.73
N SER A 241 -5.77 -7.63 26.71
CA SER A 241 -4.90 -8.72 27.16
C SER A 241 -4.55 -9.74 26.04
N ALA A 242 -5.41 -9.89 25.04
CA ALA A 242 -5.13 -10.74 23.88
C ALA A 242 -4.07 -10.16 22.94
N LEU A 243 -3.77 -8.86 23.05
CA LEU A 243 -2.78 -8.12 22.26
C LEU A 243 -1.59 -7.67 23.13
N HIS A 244 -1.32 -8.34 24.25
CA HIS A 244 -0.18 -8.03 25.10
C HIS A 244 1.13 -8.04 24.29
N GLY A 245 1.99 -7.05 24.48
CA GLY A 245 3.23 -6.87 23.72
C GLY A 245 3.05 -6.17 22.36
N VAL A 246 1.83 -5.85 21.96
CA VAL A 246 1.51 -5.05 20.78
C VAL A 246 1.33 -3.59 21.18
N ASP A 247 1.76 -2.66 20.35
CA ASP A 247 1.62 -1.24 20.63
C ASP A 247 0.21 -0.72 20.32
N LEU A 248 -0.28 0.20 21.15
CA LEU A 248 -1.55 0.89 21.00
C LEU A 248 -1.46 1.90 19.86
N THR A 249 -2.14 1.62 18.76
CA THR A 249 -2.18 2.46 17.55
C THR A 249 -3.52 2.34 16.84
N GLY A 250 -3.73 3.09 15.76
CA GLY A 250 -4.97 3.07 15.00
C GLY A 250 -5.32 1.71 14.39
N PHE A 251 -4.30 0.98 13.94
CA PHE A 251 -4.45 -0.37 13.40
C PHE A 251 -3.20 -1.21 13.70
N SER A 252 -3.34 -2.29 14.44
CA SER A 252 -2.22 -3.08 14.99
C SER A 252 -2.21 -4.55 14.56
N ASP A 253 -2.96 -4.94 13.53
CA ASP A 253 -2.94 -6.31 13.01
C ASP A 253 -1.58 -6.66 12.38
N ASN A 254 -1.22 -7.95 12.40
CA ASN A 254 0.04 -8.45 11.83
C ASN A 254 1.28 -7.67 12.32
N TRP A 255 1.30 -7.39 13.62
CA TRP A 255 2.28 -6.53 14.28
C TRP A 255 3.67 -7.16 14.35
N TRP A 256 4.71 -6.38 14.10
CA TRP A 256 6.11 -6.76 14.26
C TRP A 256 7.00 -5.51 14.40
N ALA A 257 8.29 -5.70 14.72
CA ALA A 257 9.24 -4.62 15.03
C ALA A 257 9.29 -3.52 13.93
N GLY A 258 9.22 -3.88 12.65
CA GLY A 258 9.22 -2.90 11.56
C GLY A 258 8.00 -1.98 11.57
N LEU A 259 6.81 -2.50 11.90
CA LEU A 259 5.62 -1.68 12.08
C LEU A 259 5.71 -0.80 13.33
N ALA A 260 6.17 -1.35 14.45
CA ALA A 260 6.33 -0.60 15.70
C ALA A 260 7.26 0.61 15.51
N ILE A 261 8.33 0.46 14.73
CA ILE A 261 9.24 1.54 14.36
C ILE A 261 8.51 2.62 13.55
N MET A 262 7.83 2.24 12.45
CA MET A 262 7.14 3.20 11.59
C MET A 262 6.04 3.96 12.33
N HIS A 263 5.21 3.25 13.10
CA HIS A 263 4.16 3.87 13.89
C HIS A 263 4.70 4.81 14.96
N THR A 264 5.78 4.42 15.65
CA THR A 264 6.42 5.29 16.67
C THR A 264 7.03 6.54 16.03
N LEU A 265 7.72 6.42 14.90
CA LEU A 265 8.29 7.56 14.17
C LEU A 265 7.21 8.57 13.80
N PHE A 266 6.11 8.12 13.20
CA PHE A 266 5.05 9.02 12.73
C PHE A 266 4.12 9.51 13.84
N ALA A 267 4.02 8.81 14.96
CA ALA A 267 3.38 9.34 16.17
C ALA A 267 4.22 10.46 16.82
N ARG A 268 5.54 10.29 16.88
CA ARG A 268 6.47 11.35 17.31
C ARG A 268 6.45 12.55 16.35
N GLU A 269 6.36 12.28 15.04
CA GLU A 269 6.28 13.32 14.01
C GLU A 269 4.99 14.14 14.16
N HIS A 270 3.84 13.49 14.42
CA HIS A 270 2.61 14.16 14.76
C HIS A 270 2.79 15.09 15.97
N ASN A 271 3.42 14.60 17.04
CA ASN A 271 3.66 15.39 18.24
C ASN A 271 4.61 16.57 17.98
N ALA A 272 5.64 16.40 17.15
CA ALA A 272 6.52 17.48 16.73
C ALA A 272 5.77 18.55 15.90
N ILE A 273 4.86 18.14 15.03
CA ILE A 273 3.97 19.04 14.29
C ILE A 273 3.07 19.82 15.26
N CYS A 274 2.52 19.17 16.30
CA CYS A 274 1.75 19.85 17.35
C CYS A 274 2.60 20.93 18.06
N ASP A 275 3.83 20.62 18.43
CA ASP A 275 4.75 21.58 19.07
C ASP A 275 5.06 22.77 18.16
N MET A 276 5.31 22.53 16.89
CA MET A 276 5.50 23.59 15.89
C MET A 276 4.25 24.48 15.77
N LEU A 277 3.07 23.87 15.65
CA LEU A 277 1.81 24.62 15.57
C LEU A 277 1.53 25.41 16.84
N LYS A 278 1.75 24.84 18.02
CA LYS A 278 1.58 25.53 19.31
C LYS A 278 2.48 26.75 19.43
N GLY A 279 3.72 26.66 18.92
CA GLY A 279 4.65 27.79 18.87
C GLY A 279 4.14 28.95 18.01
N HIS A 280 3.47 28.67 16.89
CA HIS A 280 2.92 29.72 16.00
C HIS A 280 1.50 30.15 16.38
N TYR A 281 0.70 29.25 16.98
CA TYR A 281 -0.71 29.46 17.33
C TYR A 281 -0.96 29.15 18.80
N PRO A 282 -0.40 29.91 19.75
CA PRO A 282 -0.40 29.58 21.18
C PRO A 282 -1.80 29.54 21.81
N THR A 283 -2.80 30.12 21.15
CA THR A 283 -4.20 30.15 21.61
C THR A 283 -5.03 28.96 21.14
N TRP A 284 -4.48 28.11 20.27
CA TRP A 284 -5.21 26.94 19.82
C TRP A 284 -5.34 25.91 20.95
N ASP A 285 -6.54 25.33 21.03
CA ASP A 285 -6.85 24.26 21.98
C ASP A 285 -6.34 22.88 21.47
N ASP A 286 -6.51 21.86 22.31
CA ASP A 286 -6.10 20.49 22.05
C ASP A 286 -6.69 19.96 20.72
N GLU A 287 -7.98 20.19 20.48
CA GLU A 287 -8.67 19.71 19.29
C GLU A 287 -8.17 20.39 18.00
N GLN A 288 -7.99 21.71 18.03
CA GLN A 288 -7.49 22.46 16.89
C GLN A 288 -6.07 22.03 16.51
N LEU A 289 -5.19 21.83 17.48
CA LEU A 289 -3.83 21.36 17.27
C LEU A 289 -3.83 19.94 16.69
N PHE A 290 -4.61 19.03 17.28
CA PHE A 290 -4.71 17.64 16.81
C PHE A 290 -5.18 17.54 15.36
N LEU A 291 -6.30 18.19 15.03
CA LEU A 291 -6.89 18.12 13.71
C LEU A 291 -5.97 18.71 12.63
N LYS A 292 -5.24 19.79 12.94
CA LYS A 292 -4.26 20.38 12.03
C LYS A 292 -3.01 19.50 11.89
N ALA A 293 -2.47 18.99 12.98
CA ALA A 293 -1.32 18.10 12.93
C ALA A 293 -1.65 16.80 12.17
N ARG A 294 -2.84 16.24 12.33
CA ARG A 294 -3.28 15.05 11.59
C ARG A 294 -3.24 15.26 10.07
N ILE A 295 -3.81 16.34 9.55
CA ILE A 295 -3.80 16.56 8.08
C ILE A 295 -2.40 16.83 7.54
N ILE A 296 -1.53 17.51 8.31
CA ILE A 296 -0.14 17.78 7.92
C ILE A 296 0.66 16.47 7.89
N ASN A 297 0.56 15.65 8.94
CA ASN A 297 1.26 14.38 9.03
C ASN A 297 0.79 13.39 7.93
N ALA A 298 -0.52 13.28 7.69
CA ALA A 298 -1.07 12.46 6.60
C ALA A 298 -0.55 12.91 5.23
N ALA A 299 -0.45 14.23 5.00
CA ALA A 299 0.09 14.75 3.75
C ALA A 299 1.60 14.53 3.61
N LEU A 300 2.37 14.59 4.70
CA LEU A 300 3.79 14.23 4.72
C LEU A 300 3.98 12.74 4.37
N ILE A 301 3.18 11.86 4.97
CA ILE A 301 3.19 10.42 4.67
C ILE A 301 2.89 10.18 3.18
N ALA A 302 1.85 10.80 2.64
CA ALA A 302 1.50 10.67 1.22
C ALA A 302 2.59 11.20 0.28
N LYS A 303 3.25 12.31 0.65
CA LYS A 303 4.39 12.86 -0.09
C LYS A 303 5.57 11.91 -0.08
N ILE A 304 6.00 11.41 1.07
CA ILE A 304 7.11 10.46 1.21
C ILE A 304 6.87 9.23 0.31
N HIS A 305 5.66 8.67 0.36
CA HIS A 305 5.32 7.54 -0.50
C HIS A 305 5.41 7.89 -1.99
N THR A 306 4.92 9.07 -2.38
CA THR A 306 4.86 9.49 -3.78
C THR A 306 6.23 9.82 -4.36
N VAL A 307 7.05 10.61 -3.65
CA VAL A 307 8.28 11.20 -4.23
C VAL A 307 9.56 10.51 -3.78
N GLU A 308 9.51 9.63 -2.78
CA GLU A 308 10.69 8.96 -2.24
C GLU A 308 10.57 7.43 -2.32
N TRP A 309 9.57 6.81 -1.68
CA TRP A 309 9.41 5.35 -1.69
C TRP A 309 9.15 4.79 -3.08
N THR A 310 8.20 5.37 -3.81
CA THR A 310 7.83 4.89 -5.16
C THR A 310 8.99 4.98 -6.16
N PRO A 311 9.72 6.12 -6.28
CA PRO A 311 10.91 6.17 -7.11
C PRO A 311 12.05 5.26 -6.61
N GLY A 312 12.08 4.90 -5.33
CA GLY A 312 13.02 3.94 -4.76
C GLY A 312 12.79 2.52 -5.29
N ILE A 313 11.55 2.03 -5.21
CA ILE A 313 11.19 0.68 -5.67
C ILE A 313 11.01 0.58 -7.20
N LEU A 314 10.68 1.69 -7.87
CA LEU A 314 10.55 1.80 -9.33
C LEU A 314 11.63 2.74 -9.88
N ASN A 315 12.89 2.36 -9.70
CA ASN A 315 14.05 3.23 -9.91
C ASN A 315 14.39 3.39 -11.39
N THR A 316 13.56 4.14 -12.10
CA THR A 316 13.83 4.57 -13.49
C THR A 316 13.72 6.08 -13.61
N LYS A 317 14.44 6.66 -14.60
CA LYS A 317 14.37 8.11 -14.83
C LYS A 317 12.97 8.61 -15.14
N ALA A 318 12.18 7.81 -15.87
CA ALA A 318 10.79 8.15 -16.18
C ALA A 318 9.91 8.21 -14.93
N LEU A 319 10.07 7.24 -14.00
CA LEU A 319 9.30 7.23 -12.76
C LEU A 319 9.77 8.31 -11.79
N GLN A 320 11.06 8.58 -11.66
CA GLN A 320 11.57 9.70 -10.88
C GLN A 320 10.94 11.02 -11.32
N ILE A 321 10.92 11.29 -12.63
CA ILE A 321 10.29 12.51 -13.17
C ILE A 321 8.77 12.46 -12.99
N GLY A 322 8.11 11.35 -13.33
CA GLY A 322 6.66 11.22 -13.28
C GLY A 322 6.10 11.33 -11.87
N MET A 323 6.74 10.73 -10.87
CA MET A 323 6.29 10.79 -9.47
C MET A 323 6.52 12.18 -8.86
N ASN A 324 7.66 12.82 -9.16
CA ASN A 324 7.86 14.22 -8.80
C ASN A 324 6.82 15.13 -9.47
N ALA A 325 6.51 14.89 -10.76
CA ALA A 325 5.49 15.64 -11.47
C ALA A 325 4.08 15.43 -10.91
N ASN A 326 3.75 14.24 -10.42
CA ASN A 326 2.46 13.99 -9.74
C ASN A 326 2.29 14.86 -8.49
N TRP A 327 3.33 15.06 -7.71
CA TRP A 327 3.27 15.92 -6.51
C TRP A 327 3.46 17.39 -6.87
N TYR A 328 4.59 17.72 -7.51
CA TYR A 328 5.00 19.11 -7.72
C TYR A 328 4.60 19.69 -9.08
N GLY A 329 4.27 18.87 -10.08
CA GLY A 329 4.22 19.25 -11.49
C GLY A 329 5.62 19.49 -12.08
N VAL A 330 5.68 19.67 -13.40
CA VAL A 330 6.92 19.99 -14.10
C VAL A 330 7.19 21.48 -14.19
N LEU A 331 6.22 22.35 -13.85
CA LEU A 331 6.39 23.78 -13.85
C LEU A 331 7.26 24.26 -12.67
N PRO A 332 8.16 25.23 -12.88
CA PRO A 332 8.91 25.83 -11.79
C PRO A 332 8.00 26.40 -10.67
N LYS A 333 8.42 26.26 -9.41
CA LYS A 333 7.64 26.69 -8.24
C LYS A 333 7.18 28.16 -8.34
N TRP A 334 8.00 29.05 -8.89
CA TRP A 334 7.65 30.47 -9.05
C TRP A 334 6.48 30.68 -10.02
N VAL A 335 6.34 29.84 -11.06
CA VAL A 335 5.21 29.92 -12.00
C VAL A 335 3.91 29.60 -11.27
N LYS A 336 3.88 28.51 -10.50
CA LYS A 336 2.71 28.16 -9.70
C LYS A 336 2.36 29.23 -8.66
N ARG A 337 3.38 29.81 -8.01
CA ARG A 337 3.18 30.86 -7.01
C ARG A 337 2.57 32.12 -7.61
N THR A 338 2.89 32.44 -8.87
CA THR A 338 2.43 33.65 -9.56
C THR A 338 1.10 33.47 -10.27
N PHE A 339 0.89 32.33 -10.92
CA PHE A 339 -0.23 32.09 -11.82
C PHE A 339 -1.20 31.00 -11.34
N GLY A 340 -0.91 30.37 -10.19
CA GLY A 340 -1.69 29.24 -9.68
C GLY A 340 -1.56 27.98 -10.54
N HIS A 341 -2.57 27.14 -10.50
CA HIS A 341 -2.66 25.94 -11.32
C HIS A 341 -2.90 26.30 -12.79
N ILE A 342 -2.00 25.90 -13.68
CA ILE A 342 -2.11 26.18 -15.13
C ILE A 342 -2.58 24.92 -15.85
N GLY A 343 -3.78 24.98 -16.45
CA GLY A 343 -4.36 23.90 -17.25
C GLY A 343 -4.88 22.73 -16.41
N SER A 344 -5.55 21.78 -17.06
CA SER A 344 -6.12 20.58 -16.45
C SER A 344 -5.12 19.41 -16.34
N GLY A 345 -3.89 19.57 -16.87
CA GLY A 345 -2.90 18.51 -16.92
C GLY A 345 -2.20 18.30 -15.58
N GLU A 346 -2.45 17.16 -14.93
CA GLU A 346 -1.85 16.79 -13.64
C GLU A 346 -0.31 16.81 -13.66
N LEU A 347 0.31 16.41 -14.77
CA LEU A 347 1.76 16.43 -14.92
C LEU A 347 2.33 17.86 -15.01
N ILE A 348 1.56 18.82 -15.53
CA ILE A 348 2.03 20.19 -15.72
C ILE A 348 2.13 20.90 -14.37
N SER A 349 1.05 20.90 -13.62
CA SER A 349 0.96 21.64 -12.36
C SER A 349 0.98 20.76 -11.11
N GLY A 350 1.00 19.43 -11.25
CA GLY A 350 0.87 18.46 -10.18
C GLY A 350 -0.57 18.17 -9.82
N ILE A 351 -0.77 17.09 -9.08
CA ILE A 351 -2.09 16.72 -8.54
C ILE A 351 -2.40 17.59 -7.32
N VAL A 352 -1.41 17.85 -6.49
CA VAL A 352 -1.59 18.59 -5.24
C VAL A 352 -1.98 20.04 -5.52
N GLY A 353 -3.13 20.45 -4.93
CA GLY A 353 -3.75 21.76 -5.17
C GLY A 353 -4.53 21.87 -6.50
N SER A 354 -4.70 20.76 -7.26
CA SER A 354 -5.53 20.74 -8.46
C SER A 354 -7.02 20.57 -8.11
N PRO A 355 -7.97 20.81 -9.04
CA PRO A 355 -9.37 20.49 -8.79
C PRO A 355 -9.60 19.01 -8.49
N LEU A 356 -10.57 18.71 -7.61
CA LEU A 356 -11.02 17.35 -7.29
C LEU A 356 -11.54 16.62 -8.54
N ASP A 357 -11.21 15.32 -8.68
CA ASP A 357 -11.72 14.49 -9.78
C ASP A 357 -11.69 13.01 -9.43
N HIS A 358 -12.83 12.33 -9.52
CA HIS A 358 -12.98 10.90 -9.27
C HIS A 358 -12.88 10.04 -10.55
N HIS A 359 -12.60 10.64 -11.71
CA HIS A 359 -12.48 9.96 -13.00
C HIS A 359 -13.75 9.17 -13.39
N SER A 360 -14.93 9.77 -13.15
CA SER A 360 -16.25 9.23 -13.49
C SER A 360 -16.68 7.96 -12.74
N ALA A 361 -16.00 7.60 -11.65
CA ALA A 361 -16.41 6.52 -10.78
C ALA A 361 -16.18 6.94 -9.31
N PRO A 362 -17.08 6.61 -8.37
CA PRO A 362 -16.88 6.85 -6.96
C PRO A 362 -15.52 6.29 -6.49
N TYR A 363 -14.87 6.99 -5.57
CA TYR A 363 -13.57 6.55 -5.07
C TYR A 363 -13.74 5.40 -4.07
N SER A 364 -13.04 4.31 -4.33
CA SER A 364 -12.86 3.18 -3.44
C SER A 364 -11.49 2.57 -3.68
N ILE A 365 -10.95 1.84 -2.70
CA ILE A 365 -9.83 0.92 -2.94
C ILE A 365 -10.37 -0.35 -3.60
N THR A 366 -9.58 -1.02 -4.42
CA THR A 366 -10.05 -2.15 -5.22
C THR A 366 -9.46 -3.49 -4.75
N SER A 367 -10.17 -4.59 -4.98
CA SER A 367 -9.66 -5.92 -4.66
C SER A 367 -8.38 -6.25 -5.44
N GLU A 368 -8.26 -5.78 -6.68
CA GLU A 368 -7.06 -5.95 -7.51
C GLU A 368 -5.88 -5.14 -6.96
N PHE A 369 -6.13 -3.98 -6.34
CA PHE A 369 -5.10 -3.22 -5.63
C PHE A 369 -4.56 -4.01 -4.44
N VAL A 370 -5.43 -4.61 -3.63
CA VAL A 370 -5.00 -5.49 -2.52
C VAL A 370 -4.13 -6.63 -3.03
N SER A 371 -4.50 -7.26 -4.15
CA SER A 371 -3.72 -8.33 -4.76
C SER A 371 -2.31 -7.89 -5.14
N VAL A 372 -2.15 -6.76 -5.85
CA VAL A 372 -0.83 -6.30 -6.33
C VAL A 372 0.08 -5.78 -5.21
N TYR A 373 -0.48 -5.43 -4.06
CA TYR A 373 0.27 -4.99 -2.88
C TYR A 373 0.65 -6.13 -1.91
N ARG A 374 0.38 -7.38 -2.25
CA ARG A 374 0.90 -8.55 -1.53
C ARG A 374 2.36 -8.79 -1.88
N MET A 375 3.22 -7.99 -1.32
CA MET A 375 4.66 -7.99 -1.58
C MET A 375 5.43 -8.66 -0.42
N HIS A 376 4.90 -9.76 0.13
CA HIS A 376 5.50 -10.50 1.23
C HIS A 376 6.95 -10.95 0.99
N PRO A 377 7.40 -11.22 -0.27
CA PRO A 377 8.83 -11.49 -0.51
C PRO A 377 9.80 -10.44 0.01
N LEU A 378 9.34 -9.18 0.22
CA LEU A 378 10.17 -8.11 0.81
C LEU A 378 10.64 -8.41 2.24
N ILE A 379 9.94 -9.26 3.00
CA ILE A 379 10.28 -9.56 4.39
C ILE A 379 11.46 -10.55 4.44
N PRO A 380 12.58 -10.21 5.11
CA PRO A 380 13.66 -11.16 5.40
C PRO A 380 13.22 -12.22 6.43
N ASP A 381 13.87 -13.40 6.43
CA ASP A 381 13.69 -14.38 7.49
C ASP A 381 14.57 -14.06 8.72
N ASP A 382 15.76 -13.47 8.48
CA ASP A 382 16.78 -13.21 9.47
C ASP A 382 17.12 -11.73 9.54
N TYR A 383 17.51 -11.26 10.73
CA TYR A 383 17.88 -9.87 11.01
C TYR A 383 19.19 -9.83 11.78
N GLU A 384 20.17 -9.11 11.27
CA GLU A 384 21.42 -8.81 11.92
C GLU A 384 21.35 -7.40 12.53
N LEU A 385 21.44 -7.32 13.85
CA LEU A 385 21.41 -6.05 14.59
C LEU A 385 22.84 -5.52 14.71
N ARG A 386 23.03 -4.23 14.37
CA ARG A 386 24.31 -3.55 14.38
C ARG A 386 24.29 -2.30 15.23
N SER A 387 25.38 -2.01 15.88
CA SER A 387 25.58 -0.75 16.60
C SER A 387 25.71 0.41 15.61
N HIS A 388 24.87 1.43 15.76
CA HIS A 388 24.97 2.66 14.97
C HIS A 388 26.25 3.46 15.24
N LYS A 389 26.97 3.16 16.34
CA LYS A 389 28.21 3.84 16.73
C LYS A 389 29.45 3.19 16.12
N THR A 390 29.49 1.87 16.03
CA THR A 390 30.70 1.12 15.63
C THR A 390 30.52 0.32 14.35
N GLY A 391 29.27 0.12 13.85
CA GLY A 391 28.96 -0.76 12.73
C GLY A 391 29.05 -2.26 13.07
N GLU A 392 29.52 -2.63 14.27
CA GLU A 392 29.68 -4.03 14.69
C GLU A 392 28.34 -4.71 14.90
N VAL A 393 28.30 -6.02 14.64
CA VAL A 393 27.14 -6.87 14.94
C VAL A 393 26.99 -7.01 16.45
N ILE A 394 25.82 -6.66 16.97
CA ILE A 394 25.48 -6.74 18.41
C ILE A 394 24.47 -7.85 18.70
N GLY A 395 23.88 -8.44 17.68
CA GLY A 395 22.94 -9.54 17.81
C GLY A 395 22.38 -10.02 16.49
N THR A 396 21.70 -11.14 16.51
CA THR A 396 20.96 -11.71 15.39
C THR A 396 19.63 -12.25 15.88
N THR A 397 18.60 -12.16 15.07
CA THR A 397 17.28 -12.73 15.36
C THR A 397 16.61 -13.17 14.07
N ASP A 398 15.68 -14.11 14.15
CA ASP A 398 14.76 -14.40 13.05
C ASP A 398 13.46 -13.59 13.18
N PHE A 399 12.50 -13.82 12.28
CA PHE A 399 11.23 -13.08 12.26
C PHE A 399 10.32 -13.44 13.44
N THR A 400 10.32 -14.67 13.91
CA THR A 400 9.35 -15.16 14.90
C THR A 400 9.42 -14.41 16.24
N PRO A 401 10.59 -14.17 16.86
CA PRO A 401 10.67 -13.44 18.12
C PRO A 401 10.33 -11.95 18.03
N ILE A 402 10.30 -11.36 16.83
CA ILE A 402 10.10 -9.92 16.62
C ILE A 402 8.69 -9.57 16.16
N GLN A 403 7.78 -10.54 16.12
CA GLN A 403 6.38 -10.35 15.74
C GLN A 403 5.42 -10.56 16.91
N GLY A 404 4.21 -9.98 16.80
CA GLY A 404 3.14 -10.10 17.79
C GLY A 404 3.61 -9.73 19.21
N HIS A 405 3.42 -10.65 20.14
CA HIS A 405 3.77 -10.48 21.57
C HIS A 405 5.27 -10.26 21.83
N GLY A 406 6.15 -10.65 20.92
CA GLY A 406 7.58 -10.49 21.05
C GLY A 406 8.12 -9.11 20.69
N THR A 407 7.33 -8.30 19.98
CA THR A 407 7.78 -7.04 19.37
C THR A 407 8.41 -6.06 20.36
N ARG A 408 7.72 -5.78 21.47
CA ARG A 408 8.19 -4.80 22.45
C ARG A 408 9.50 -5.25 23.11
N LYS A 409 9.58 -6.54 23.47
CA LYS A 409 10.80 -7.12 24.06
C LYS A 409 12.00 -7.02 23.10
N ALA A 410 11.80 -7.32 21.81
CA ALA A 410 12.85 -7.21 20.80
C ALA A 410 13.37 -5.77 20.64
N LEU A 411 12.47 -4.78 20.69
CA LEU A 411 12.86 -3.37 20.64
C LEU A 411 13.54 -2.89 21.92
N ASP A 412 13.19 -3.43 23.08
CA ASP A 412 13.82 -3.10 24.36
C ASP A 412 15.24 -3.68 24.48
N GLU A 413 15.48 -4.85 23.88
CA GLU A 413 16.75 -5.55 23.96
C GLU A 413 17.91 -4.79 23.29
N TYR A 414 17.65 -4.22 22.09
CA TYR A 414 18.67 -3.55 21.29
C TYR A 414 18.49 -2.04 21.21
N GLY A 415 17.29 -1.53 21.45
CA GLY A 415 16.94 -0.13 21.27
C GLY A 415 16.49 0.19 19.84
N MET A 416 15.58 1.16 19.73
CA MET A 416 14.97 1.52 18.45
C MET A 416 15.98 2.09 17.44
N THR A 417 16.99 2.83 17.90
CA THR A 417 18.02 3.41 17.03
C THR A 417 18.82 2.34 16.32
N GLU A 418 19.25 1.28 17.04
CA GLU A 418 19.99 0.15 16.48
C GLU A 418 19.12 -0.61 15.48
N TRP A 419 17.83 -0.79 15.78
CA TRP A 419 16.89 -1.39 14.85
C TRP A 419 16.77 -0.58 13.55
N ILE A 420 16.52 0.73 13.64
CA ILE A 420 16.39 1.60 12.46
C ILE A 420 17.68 1.57 11.63
N TYR A 421 18.85 1.64 12.29
CA TYR A 421 20.15 1.55 11.63
C TYR A 421 20.32 0.23 10.89
N SER A 422 20.05 -0.89 11.57
CA SER A 422 20.20 -2.23 11.02
C SER A 422 19.27 -2.48 9.83
N LEU A 423 18.00 -2.06 9.93
CA LEU A 423 17.04 -2.15 8.82
C LEU A 423 17.41 -1.22 7.65
N GLY A 424 18.07 -0.08 7.93
CA GLY A 424 18.60 0.82 6.91
C GLY A 424 19.80 0.25 6.14
N LEU A 425 20.56 -0.67 6.74
CA LEU A 425 21.70 -1.35 6.10
C LEU A 425 21.27 -2.61 5.34
N ALA A 426 20.34 -3.37 5.91
CA ALA A 426 19.94 -4.67 5.38
C ALA A 426 19.05 -4.54 4.13
N HIS A 427 19.20 -5.49 3.20
CA HIS A 427 18.33 -5.57 2.03
C HIS A 427 17.06 -6.35 2.32
N PRO A 428 15.90 -5.90 1.82
CA PRO A 428 14.69 -6.71 1.78
C PRO A 428 14.81 -7.79 0.69
N GLY A 429 13.91 -8.78 0.69
CA GLY A 429 13.84 -9.76 -0.37
C GLY A 429 13.33 -9.16 -1.69
N ALA A 430 13.81 -9.67 -2.82
CA ALA A 430 13.28 -9.33 -4.14
C ALA A 430 11.86 -9.89 -4.31
N ILE A 431 10.99 -9.12 -4.97
CA ILE A 431 9.61 -9.53 -5.27
C ILE A 431 9.64 -10.45 -6.50
N THR A 432 9.85 -11.74 -6.26
CA THR A 432 10.02 -12.74 -7.31
C THR A 432 9.60 -14.13 -6.81
N LEU A 433 9.45 -15.09 -7.72
CA LEU A 433 9.25 -16.50 -7.41
C LEU A 433 10.39 -17.04 -6.55
N HIS A 434 10.11 -18.09 -5.79
CA HIS A 434 11.05 -18.74 -4.87
C HIS A 434 11.72 -17.78 -3.89
N ASN A 435 10.96 -16.79 -3.39
CA ASN A 435 11.47 -15.83 -2.42
C ASN A 435 10.46 -15.40 -1.35
N HIS A 436 9.34 -16.13 -1.20
CA HIS A 436 8.40 -15.88 -0.11
C HIS A 436 9.01 -16.32 1.23
N PRO A 437 8.93 -15.50 2.30
CA PRO A 437 9.60 -15.78 3.57
C PRO A 437 9.15 -17.10 4.20
N ASN A 438 10.09 -17.89 4.68
CA ASN A 438 9.81 -19.16 5.35
C ASN A 438 9.03 -18.96 6.64
N ALA A 439 9.36 -17.91 7.41
CA ALA A 439 8.65 -17.55 8.63
C ALA A 439 7.15 -17.27 8.40
N LEU A 440 6.77 -16.74 7.23
CA LEU A 440 5.37 -16.48 6.90
C LEU A 440 4.63 -17.71 6.33
N ARG A 441 5.35 -18.74 5.93
CA ARG A 441 4.76 -20.02 5.48
C ARG A 441 4.42 -20.97 6.61
N ASN A 442 4.92 -20.69 7.80
CA ASN A 442 4.69 -21.46 9.03
C ASN A 442 4.39 -20.49 10.19
N LEU A 443 3.46 -19.57 9.98
CA LEU A 443 3.20 -18.46 10.89
C LEU A 443 2.14 -18.83 11.91
N VAL A 444 2.47 -18.69 13.19
CA VAL A 444 1.47 -18.70 14.27
C VAL A 444 1.11 -17.25 14.60
N ARG A 445 -0.13 -16.90 14.36
CA ARG A 445 -0.67 -15.56 14.65
C ARG A 445 -0.93 -15.34 16.14
N VAL A 446 -1.10 -14.09 16.54
CA VAL A 446 -1.44 -13.70 17.93
C VAL A 446 -2.70 -14.39 18.44
N ASN A 447 -3.69 -14.62 17.57
CA ASN A 447 -4.93 -15.35 17.89
C ASN A 447 -4.77 -16.88 17.93
N GLY A 448 -3.56 -17.41 17.69
CA GLY A 448 -3.26 -18.83 17.67
C GLY A 448 -3.51 -19.53 16.33
N ASP A 449 -4.01 -18.84 15.31
CA ASP A 449 -4.19 -19.43 13.98
C ASP A 449 -2.81 -19.78 13.37
N HIS A 450 -2.64 -21.03 12.99
CA HIS A 450 -1.47 -21.50 12.25
C HIS A 450 -1.74 -21.39 10.74
N VAL A 451 -0.92 -20.66 10.02
CA VAL A 451 -1.20 -20.28 8.63
C VAL A 451 0.04 -20.30 7.73
N ASP A 452 -0.16 -20.66 6.47
CA ASP A 452 0.77 -20.41 5.37
C ASP A 452 0.27 -19.18 4.58
N ILE A 453 0.94 -18.04 4.74
CA ILE A 453 0.55 -16.80 4.09
C ILE A 453 0.68 -16.89 2.56
N ALA A 454 1.64 -17.65 2.02
CA ALA A 454 1.77 -17.82 0.58
C ALA A 454 0.58 -18.62 -0.01
N THR A 455 0.15 -19.68 0.68
CA THR A 455 -1.10 -20.41 0.33
C THR A 455 -2.32 -19.48 0.40
N ILE A 456 -2.41 -18.66 1.46
CA ILE A 456 -3.50 -17.70 1.65
C ILE A 456 -3.51 -16.64 0.55
N ASP A 457 -2.37 -16.12 0.13
CA ASP A 457 -2.29 -15.10 -0.93
C ASP A 457 -2.91 -15.60 -2.24
N ILE A 458 -2.56 -16.81 -2.65
CA ILE A 458 -3.14 -17.46 -3.83
C ILE A 458 -4.65 -17.70 -3.65
N LEU A 459 -5.04 -18.26 -2.50
CA LEU A 459 -6.42 -18.61 -2.21
C LEU A 459 -7.34 -17.39 -2.15
N ARG A 460 -6.87 -16.29 -1.53
CA ARG A 460 -7.63 -15.05 -1.40
C ARG A 460 -7.92 -14.37 -2.74
N ASP A 461 -6.98 -14.40 -3.68
CA ASP A 461 -7.23 -13.89 -5.03
C ASP A 461 -8.32 -14.70 -5.73
N ARG A 462 -8.29 -16.02 -5.61
CA ARG A 462 -9.29 -16.91 -6.19
C ARG A 462 -10.66 -16.74 -5.54
N GLU A 463 -10.71 -16.67 -4.20
CA GLU A 463 -11.93 -16.46 -3.41
C GLU A 463 -12.58 -15.11 -3.70
N ARG A 464 -11.79 -14.06 -3.83
CA ARG A 464 -12.27 -12.69 -4.06
C ARG A 464 -12.46 -12.35 -5.54
N GLY A 465 -12.35 -13.37 -6.41
CA GLY A 465 -12.63 -13.23 -7.83
C GLY A 465 -11.63 -12.36 -8.59
N VAL A 466 -10.38 -12.26 -8.11
CA VAL A 466 -9.30 -11.70 -8.93
C VAL A 466 -9.05 -12.67 -10.10
N PRO A 467 -9.10 -12.20 -11.36
CA PRO A 467 -8.92 -13.06 -12.52
C PRO A 467 -7.56 -13.76 -12.51
N ARG A 468 -7.45 -14.90 -13.19
CA ARG A 468 -6.16 -15.55 -13.46
C ARG A 468 -5.28 -14.65 -14.32
N TYR A 469 -3.97 -14.86 -14.29
CA TYR A 469 -2.96 -13.94 -14.82
C TYR A 469 -3.21 -13.48 -16.26
N ASN A 470 -3.51 -14.38 -17.19
CA ASN A 470 -3.75 -14.02 -18.58
C ASN A 470 -5.03 -13.19 -18.76
N ASP A 471 -6.11 -13.54 -18.07
CA ASP A 471 -7.36 -12.77 -18.09
C ASP A 471 -7.15 -11.39 -17.43
N PHE A 472 -6.43 -11.37 -16.30
CA PHE A 472 -6.06 -10.11 -15.63
C PHE A 472 -5.28 -9.18 -16.56
N ARG A 473 -4.25 -9.68 -17.24
CA ARG A 473 -3.46 -8.91 -18.21
C ARG A 473 -4.32 -8.31 -19.33
N GLN A 474 -5.20 -9.13 -19.93
CA GLN A 474 -6.09 -8.67 -20.99
C GLN A 474 -7.03 -7.55 -20.51
N ARG A 475 -7.57 -7.67 -19.28
CA ARG A 475 -8.40 -6.64 -18.65
C ARG A 475 -7.63 -5.34 -18.44
N LEU A 476 -6.35 -5.43 -18.15
CA LEU A 476 -5.44 -4.28 -18.03
C LEU A 476 -4.82 -3.84 -19.38
N ARG A 477 -5.41 -4.28 -20.50
CA ARG A 477 -4.98 -3.93 -21.86
C ARG A 477 -3.54 -4.34 -22.18
N LYS A 478 -3.08 -5.40 -21.53
CA LYS A 478 -1.82 -6.07 -21.83
C LYS A 478 -2.09 -7.32 -22.70
N ARG A 479 -1.10 -7.75 -23.44
CA ARG A 479 -1.19 -8.99 -24.23
C ARG A 479 -1.22 -10.20 -23.31
N ARG A 480 -1.91 -11.22 -23.74
CA ARG A 480 -1.77 -12.56 -23.18
C ARG A 480 -0.34 -13.06 -23.36
N VAL A 481 0.07 -13.90 -22.46
CA VAL A 481 1.25 -14.73 -22.59
C VAL A 481 0.82 -16.03 -23.28
N GLU A 482 1.41 -16.33 -24.43
CA GLU A 482 0.98 -17.50 -25.23
C GLU A 482 1.73 -18.77 -24.83
N LYS A 483 2.95 -18.63 -24.30
CA LYS A 483 3.81 -19.73 -23.90
C LYS A 483 4.45 -19.44 -22.54
N PHE A 484 4.78 -20.49 -21.79
CA PHE A 484 5.46 -20.32 -20.50
C PHE A 484 6.82 -19.64 -20.65
N GLU A 485 7.50 -19.83 -21.77
CA GLU A 485 8.78 -19.16 -22.11
C GLU A 485 8.63 -17.64 -22.28
N ASP A 486 7.43 -17.17 -22.61
CA ASP A 486 7.11 -15.74 -22.70
C ASP A 486 6.71 -15.14 -21.33
N LEU A 487 6.42 -15.99 -20.33
CA LEU A 487 6.04 -15.55 -18.99
C LEU A 487 7.28 -15.12 -18.20
N THR A 488 8.27 -15.98 -18.13
CA THR A 488 9.51 -15.71 -17.41
C THR A 488 10.76 -16.01 -18.26
N PRO A 489 11.83 -15.22 -18.14
CA PRO A 489 13.08 -15.50 -18.82
C PRO A 489 13.88 -16.68 -18.21
N ASN A 490 13.43 -17.23 -17.07
CA ASN A 490 14.10 -18.35 -16.40
C ASN A 490 13.53 -19.69 -16.90
N PRO A 491 14.34 -20.54 -17.62
CA PRO A 491 13.85 -21.82 -18.16
C PRO A 491 13.39 -22.81 -17.09
N GLU A 492 14.05 -22.83 -15.94
CA GLU A 492 13.67 -23.71 -14.83
C GLU A 492 12.28 -23.33 -14.28
N TRP A 493 12.04 -22.04 -14.08
CA TRP A 493 10.74 -21.55 -13.64
C TRP A 493 9.63 -21.82 -14.66
N ASN A 494 9.94 -21.79 -15.96
CA ASN A 494 8.98 -22.16 -17.01
C ASN A 494 8.48 -23.59 -16.86
N GLU A 495 9.39 -24.55 -16.60
CA GLU A 495 9.03 -25.94 -16.39
C GLU A 495 8.24 -26.13 -15.07
N GLN A 496 8.70 -25.52 -13.98
CA GLN A 496 8.02 -25.61 -12.69
C GLN A 496 6.60 -25.05 -12.76
N ILE A 497 6.40 -23.90 -13.40
CA ILE A 497 5.06 -23.31 -13.58
C ILE A 497 4.21 -24.21 -14.48
N ARG A 498 4.77 -24.74 -15.59
CA ARG A 498 4.07 -25.65 -16.48
C ARG A 498 3.61 -26.91 -15.76
N GLU A 499 4.45 -27.49 -14.91
CA GLU A 499 4.13 -28.69 -14.14
C GLU A 499 3.01 -28.42 -13.14
N VAL A 500 3.14 -27.39 -12.30
CA VAL A 500 2.15 -27.05 -11.28
C VAL A 500 0.78 -26.73 -11.88
N TYR A 501 0.74 -26.09 -13.05
CA TYR A 501 -0.53 -25.73 -13.72
C TYR A 501 -0.97 -26.75 -14.79
N GLY A 502 -0.36 -27.93 -14.84
CA GLY A 502 -0.75 -29.02 -15.74
C GLY A 502 -0.65 -28.66 -17.23
N GLY A 503 0.27 -27.78 -17.61
CA GLY A 503 0.46 -27.30 -18.97
C GLY A 503 -0.55 -26.25 -19.45
N ASP A 504 -1.47 -25.81 -18.59
CA ASP A 504 -2.48 -24.80 -18.92
C ASP A 504 -2.07 -23.42 -18.41
N ILE A 505 -1.57 -22.58 -19.31
CA ILE A 505 -1.10 -21.23 -19.00
C ILE A 505 -2.23 -20.28 -18.54
N ASP A 506 -3.48 -20.59 -18.83
CA ASP A 506 -4.63 -19.80 -18.43
C ASP A 506 -5.08 -20.08 -16.99
N LYS A 507 -4.57 -21.16 -16.39
CA LYS A 507 -4.75 -21.43 -14.97
C LYS A 507 -3.75 -20.68 -14.07
N VAL A 508 -2.68 -20.11 -14.63
CA VAL A 508 -1.65 -19.42 -13.83
C VAL A 508 -2.27 -18.30 -12.99
N ASP A 509 -2.01 -18.34 -11.69
CA ASP A 509 -2.49 -17.32 -10.76
C ASP A 509 -1.84 -15.96 -11.02
N THR A 510 -2.59 -14.90 -10.77
CA THR A 510 -2.11 -13.52 -10.97
C THR A 510 -0.85 -13.24 -10.15
N GLN A 511 -0.78 -13.71 -8.90
CA GLN A 511 0.43 -13.59 -8.07
C GLN A 511 1.63 -14.29 -8.71
N VAL A 512 1.49 -15.54 -9.13
CA VAL A 512 2.57 -16.31 -9.77
C VAL A 512 3.04 -15.62 -11.04
N GLY A 513 2.11 -15.18 -11.88
CA GLY A 513 2.45 -14.47 -13.11
C GLY A 513 3.19 -13.16 -12.86
N MET A 514 2.76 -12.36 -11.88
CA MET A 514 3.43 -11.11 -11.51
C MET A 514 4.82 -11.33 -10.90
N LEU A 515 5.00 -12.38 -10.10
CA LEU A 515 6.29 -12.72 -9.49
C LEU A 515 7.28 -13.33 -10.50
N GLY A 516 6.77 -13.94 -11.58
CA GLY A 516 7.58 -14.62 -12.59
C GLY A 516 7.92 -13.77 -13.81
N GLU A 517 7.12 -12.73 -14.15
CA GLU A 517 7.32 -11.98 -15.39
C GLU A 517 8.62 -11.14 -15.37
N LYS A 518 9.17 -10.95 -16.57
CA LYS A 518 10.35 -10.09 -16.74
C LYS A 518 10.05 -8.66 -16.27
N LEU A 519 10.86 -8.17 -15.35
CA LEU A 519 10.73 -6.81 -14.84
C LEU A 519 11.29 -5.77 -15.83
N PRO A 520 10.67 -4.57 -15.93
CA PRO A 520 11.32 -3.42 -16.51
C PRO A 520 12.63 -3.10 -15.76
N PRO A 521 13.69 -2.66 -16.45
CA PRO A 521 14.95 -2.30 -15.79
C PRO A 521 14.72 -1.27 -14.66
N GLY A 522 15.22 -1.57 -13.46
CA GLY A 522 15.06 -0.72 -12.26
C GLY A 522 13.72 -0.87 -11.52
N PHE A 523 12.81 -1.72 -11.98
CA PHE A 523 11.58 -2.00 -11.25
C PHE A 523 11.80 -3.09 -10.19
N GLY A 524 11.25 -2.86 -9.00
CA GLY A 524 11.22 -3.85 -7.93
C GLY A 524 10.04 -4.81 -8.03
N PHE A 525 9.03 -4.54 -8.88
CA PHE A 525 7.87 -5.41 -9.11
C PHE A 525 7.38 -5.32 -10.57
N SER A 526 6.46 -6.19 -10.94
CA SER A 526 6.06 -6.43 -12.33
C SER A 526 5.36 -5.24 -13.01
N ASP A 527 5.46 -5.17 -14.37
CA ASP A 527 4.70 -4.21 -15.17
C ASP A 527 3.19 -4.50 -15.13
N THR A 528 2.79 -5.74 -14.88
CA THR A 528 1.37 -6.08 -14.70
C THR A 528 0.82 -5.48 -13.40
N ALA A 529 1.51 -5.64 -12.27
CA ALA A 529 1.16 -4.96 -11.02
C ALA A 529 1.22 -3.43 -11.16
N PHE A 530 2.20 -2.92 -11.90
CA PHE A 530 2.36 -1.49 -12.14
C PHE A 530 1.16 -0.85 -12.86
N ARG A 531 0.38 -1.59 -13.66
CA ARG A 531 -0.85 -1.05 -14.26
C ARG A 531 -1.89 -0.67 -13.20
N ILE A 532 -2.08 -1.49 -12.20
CA ILE A 532 -2.97 -1.15 -11.06
C ILE A 532 -2.36 -0.02 -10.23
N PHE A 533 -1.04 -0.07 -9.99
CA PHE A 533 -0.35 0.96 -9.24
C PHE A 533 -0.51 2.35 -9.88
N ILE A 534 -0.20 2.51 -11.17
CA ILE A 534 -0.27 3.81 -11.87
C ILE A 534 -1.70 4.35 -11.93
N LEU A 535 -2.71 3.46 -11.98
CA LEU A 535 -4.12 3.81 -11.91
C LEU A 535 -4.49 4.35 -10.53
N MET A 536 -4.26 3.55 -9.49
CA MET A 536 -4.83 3.78 -8.17
C MET A 536 -4.02 4.79 -7.33
N ALA A 537 -2.69 4.80 -7.40
CA ALA A 537 -1.85 5.69 -6.58
C ALA A 537 -2.13 7.17 -6.86
N SER A 538 -2.18 7.57 -8.14
CA SER A 538 -2.51 8.95 -8.52
C SER A 538 -3.98 9.30 -8.24
N ARG A 539 -4.89 8.32 -8.38
CA ARG A 539 -6.32 8.50 -8.12
C ARG A 539 -6.59 8.84 -6.65
N ARG A 540 -5.88 8.21 -5.70
CA ARG A 540 -6.02 8.51 -4.27
C ARG A 540 -5.74 9.97 -3.93
N LEU A 541 -4.71 10.57 -4.53
CA LEU A 541 -4.44 11.98 -4.36
C LEU A 541 -5.51 12.84 -5.04
N LYS A 542 -5.90 12.46 -6.28
CA LYS A 542 -6.79 13.27 -7.11
C LYS A 542 -8.24 13.27 -6.64
N SER A 543 -8.69 12.17 -6.01
CA SER A 543 -10.04 12.02 -5.48
C SER A 543 -10.23 12.56 -4.06
N ASP A 544 -9.19 13.07 -3.42
CA ASP A 544 -9.21 13.55 -2.04
C ASP A 544 -9.09 15.08 -2.02
N ARG A 545 -10.13 15.76 -1.47
CA ARG A 545 -10.13 17.22 -1.41
C ARG A 545 -8.97 17.79 -0.59
N PHE A 546 -8.47 17.06 0.40
CA PHE A 546 -7.35 17.53 1.23
C PHE A 546 -6.03 17.56 0.48
N PHE A 547 -5.88 16.79 -0.59
CA PHE A 547 -4.75 16.90 -1.51
C PHE A 547 -5.04 17.78 -2.74
N THR A 548 -6.30 18.14 -2.99
CA THR A 548 -6.74 18.92 -4.15
C THR A 548 -7.27 20.29 -3.73
N ASN A 549 -8.58 20.52 -3.79
CA ASN A 549 -9.21 21.82 -3.54
C ASN A 549 -8.85 22.45 -2.18
N ASN A 550 -8.63 21.63 -1.16
CA ASN A 550 -8.36 22.08 0.21
C ASN A 550 -6.85 22.04 0.56
N TYR A 551 -5.97 21.80 -0.40
CA TYR A 551 -4.52 21.91 -0.15
C TYR A 551 -4.09 23.38 -0.19
N THR A 552 -4.48 24.14 0.82
CA THR A 552 -4.34 25.59 0.90
C THR A 552 -3.81 26.03 2.26
N PRO A 553 -3.23 27.27 2.37
CA PRO A 553 -2.75 27.80 3.66
C PRO A 553 -3.85 27.95 4.73
N GLU A 554 -5.12 28.11 4.33
CA GLU A 554 -6.26 28.21 5.26
C GLU A 554 -6.56 26.87 5.94
N VAL A 555 -6.37 25.78 5.22
CA VAL A 555 -6.61 24.43 5.73
C VAL A 555 -5.38 23.87 6.44
N TYR A 556 -4.18 24.01 5.85
CA TYR A 556 -2.94 23.41 6.36
C TYR A 556 -2.10 24.33 7.24
N THR A 557 -2.34 25.63 7.23
CA THR A 557 -1.47 26.73 7.66
C THR A 557 -0.24 26.90 6.74
N PRO A 558 0.33 28.11 6.66
CA PRO A 558 1.60 28.32 5.94
C PRO A 558 2.74 27.45 6.46
N GLN A 559 2.84 27.29 7.79
CA GLN A 559 3.87 26.50 8.46
C GLN A 559 3.69 24.99 8.21
N GLY A 560 2.44 24.51 8.17
CA GLY A 560 2.13 23.13 7.85
C GLY A 560 2.48 22.78 6.40
N LEU A 561 2.19 23.66 5.44
CA LEU A 561 2.62 23.48 4.05
C LEU A 561 4.14 23.50 3.91
N GLU A 562 4.83 24.37 4.63
CA GLU A 562 6.29 24.42 4.67
C GLU A 562 6.86 23.13 5.28
N TRP A 563 6.25 22.61 6.35
CA TRP A 563 6.64 21.33 6.96
C TRP A 563 6.53 20.17 5.97
N ILE A 564 5.41 20.06 5.27
CA ILE A 564 5.24 19.03 4.23
C ILE A 564 6.28 19.21 3.12
N GLU A 565 6.50 20.44 2.66
CA GLU A 565 7.37 20.73 1.53
C GLU A 565 8.84 20.43 1.82
N SER A 566 9.31 20.71 3.04
CA SER A 566 10.72 20.64 3.43
C SER A 566 11.17 19.30 3.99
N ASN A 567 10.25 18.38 4.33
CA ASN A 567 10.60 17.11 4.97
C ASN A 567 10.40 15.91 4.05
N LEU A 568 11.30 14.93 4.13
CA LEU A 568 11.25 13.58 3.58
C LEU A 568 11.49 12.55 4.69
N MET A 569 11.56 11.27 4.37
CA MET A 569 11.74 10.20 5.37
C MET A 569 13.04 10.35 6.16
N GLY A 570 14.11 10.77 5.50
CA GLY A 570 15.40 11.04 6.17
C GLY A 570 15.28 12.14 7.22
N ASP A 571 14.53 13.22 6.94
CA ASP A 571 14.30 14.33 7.89
C ASP A 571 13.49 13.87 9.11
N VAL A 572 12.48 13.02 8.89
CA VAL A 572 11.69 12.41 9.98
C VAL A 572 12.58 11.55 10.86
N ILE A 573 13.38 10.66 10.26
CA ILE A 573 14.32 9.82 11.02
C ILE A 573 15.29 10.67 11.83
N LEU A 574 15.94 11.65 11.23
CA LEU A 574 16.97 12.47 11.90
C LEU A 574 16.38 13.43 12.94
N ARG A 575 15.12 13.81 12.85
CA ARG A 575 14.45 14.59 13.90
C ARG A 575 14.30 13.80 15.19
N HIS A 576 14.04 12.51 15.07
CA HIS A 576 13.77 11.63 16.22
C HIS A 576 14.95 10.76 16.64
N HIS A 577 15.92 10.58 15.74
CA HIS A 577 17.15 9.80 15.92
C HIS A 577 18.34 10.52 15.27
N PRO A 578 18.75 11.71 15.78
CA PRO A 578 19.82 12.51 15.18
C PRO A 578 21.17 11.81 15.14
N GLU A 579 21.38 10.81 15.99
CA GLU A 579 22.58 9.97 16.03
C GLU A 579 22.77 9.12 14.75
N LEU A 580 21.75 8.97 13.92
CA LEU A 580 21.81 8.25 12.63
C LEU A 580 22.33 9.12 11.48
N ALA A 581 22.63 10.41 11.72
CA ALA A 581 23.11 11.31 10.67
C ALA A 581 24.33 10.78 9.88
N PRO A 582 25.34 10.13 10.50
CA PRO A 582 26.46 9.58 9.75
C PRO A 582 26.06 8.48 8.75
N ALA A 583 25.06 7.66 9.08
CA ALA A 583 24.58 6.58 8.22
C ALA A 583 23.77 7.08 7.02
N LEU A 584 23.07 8.21 7.18
CA LEU A 584 22.28 8.87 6.15
C LEU A 584 23.07 9.89 5.32
N GLU A 585 24.33 10.17 5.68
CA GLU A 585 25.13 11.17 4.99
C GLU A 585 25.31 10.85 3.50
N GLY A 586 24.84 11.76 2.65
CA GLY A 586 24.89 11.61 1.19
C GLY A 586 23.85 10.64 0.60
N SER A 587 22.90 10.15 1.40
CA SER A 587 21.75 9.41 0.91
C SER A 587 20.66 10.38 0.43
N GLU A 588 20.29 10.27 -0.85
CA GLU A 588 19.17 11.05 -1.43
C GLU A 588 17.80 10.41 -1.16
N ASN A 589 17.77 9.17 -0.67
CA ASN A 589 16.55 8.39 -0.42
C ASN A 589 16.76 7.47 0.77
N ALA A 590 15.99 7.67 1.84
CA ALA A 590 16.10 6.89 3.07
C ALA A 590 15.72 5.41 2.91
N PHE A 591 15.05 5.03 1.83
CA PHE A 591 14.72 3.64 1.50
C PHE A 591 15.78 2.93 0.63
N ALA A 592 16.82 3.64 0.20
CA ALA A 592 18.01 3.04 -0.39
C ALA A 592 18.96 2.52 0.70
N PRO A 593 19.87 1.57 0.39
CA PRO A 593 20.81 1.05 1.37
C PRO A 593 21.67 2.15 1.98
N TRP A 594 21.76 2.19 3.31
CA TRP A 594 22.57 3.16 4.04
C TRP A 594 24.05 2.78 4.04
N LYS A 595 24.89 3.70 4.48
CA LYS A 595 26.31 3.44 4.68
C LYS A 595 26.54 2.86 6.06
N SER A 596 27.41 1.83 6.14
CA SER A 596 27.90 1.37 7.43
C SER A 596 28.77 2.46 8.08
N VAL A 597 28.57 2.66 9.37
CA VAL A 597 29.44 3.48 10.21
C VAL A 597 30.56 2.57 10.73
N GLY A 598 31.81 2.91 10.47
CA GLY A 598 32.99 2.12 10.85
C GLY A 598 33.80 1.61 9.68
#